data_504c25943a72533d3bc38783bfe58577
#
_entry.id   504c25943a72533d3bc38783bfe58577
#
_cell.length_a   1.000
_cell.length_b   1.000
_cell.length_c   1.000
_cell.angle_alpha   90.00
_cell.angle_beta   90.00
_cell.angle_gamma   90.00
#
_symmetry.space_group_name_H-M   'P 1'
#
loop_
_entity.id
_entity.type
_entity.pdbx_description
1 polymer ?
#
loop_
_entity_poly.entity_id
_entity_poly.type
_entity_poly.pdbx_seq_one_letter_code
_entity_poly.pdbx_strand_id
1 'polypeptide(L)'
;MTEPFTQSPAAPVTDDGPAPPARPRRVRAVLRRVPRRLRSLPPWSPLAAGVLAGGLLGAGYGLLTTPQYTATGYVVAVPADQSDPASALGFAQAYGRVATQLAVLGDAQMWAHVPVATLERSVRTATSPDAPMVSVTATSADPEEAADMANAVARALTRHAADSADDTHVELRQFARATEPTEPSSASTAVTGLVGASAGGLLGGLALLVRPRRAAREPGRAAAPVPGPAPAADVRGQL
;
A
#
# COMPACT_ATOMS: atom_id res chain seq x y z
N MET A 1 -34.84 -2.34 81.14
CA MET A 1 -33.39 -2.29 81.15
C MET A 1 -32.99 -1.35 79.99
N THR A 2 -32.64 -0.18 80.41
CA THR A 2 -32.40 1.04 79.60
C THR A 2 -30.94 1.15 79.25
N GLU A 3 -30.62 1.25 78.00
CA GLU A 3 -29.27 1.63 77.57
C GLU A 3 -29.29 3.11 77.13
N PRO A 4 -28.28 3.91 77.50
CA PRO A 4 -28.25 5.32 77.17
C PRO A 4 -27.51 5.57 75.81
N PHE A 5 -28.14 6.41 75.02
CA PHE A 5 -27.57 7.02 73.83
C PHE A 5 -26.38 7.92 74.19
N THR A 6 -25.18 7.58 73.61
CA THR A 6 -24.02 8.46 73.66
C THR A 6 -23.97 9.27 72.36
N GLN A 7 -24.23 10.56 72.44
CA GLN A 7 -24.03 11.53 71.39
C GLN A 7 -22.52 11.76 71.15
N SER A 8 -22.06 11.51 69.94
CA SER A 8 -20.75 11.90 69.49
C SER A 8 -20.83 13.30 68.82
N PRO A 9 -19.87 14.19 69.06
CA PRO A 9 -19.94 15.56 68.62
C PRO A 9 -19.59 15.61 67.05
N ALA A 10 -20.34 16.48 66.40
CA ALA A 10 -20.18 16.77 64.95
C ALA A 10 -18.79 17.35 64.63
N ALA A 11 -18.11 16.74 63.63
CA ALA A 11 -16.93 17.29 63.00
C ALA A 11 -17.33 18.37 61.96
N PRO A 12 -16.53 19.42 61.78
CA PRO A 12 -16.83 20.49 60.85
C PRO A 12 -16.77 20.00 59.38
N VAL A 13 -17.81 20.33 58.64
CA VAL A 13 -17.92 20.14 57.18
C VAL A 13 -16.93 21.08 56.51
N THR A 14 -15.84 20.53 55.96
CA THR A 14 -15.00 21.23 55.00
C THR A 14 -15.65 21.12 53.63
N ASP A 15 -16.03 22.26 53.10
CA ASP A 15 -16.55 22.49 51.75
C ASP A 15 -15.43 22.24 50.73
N ASP A 16 -15.30 21.01 50.25
CA ASP A 16 -14.41 20.64 49.14
C ASP A 16 -15.17 20.86 47.81
N GLY A 17 -15.11 22.08 47.31
CA GLY A 17 -15.54 22.40 45.97
C GLY A 17 -14.73 21.58 44.92
N PRO A 18 -15.35 21.14 43.82
CA PRO A 18 -14.70 20.29 42.84
C PRO A 18 -13.50 21.00 42.20
N ALA A 19 -12.33 20.37 42.34
CA ALA A 19 -11.08 20.82 41.73
C ALA A 19 -11.25 20.89 40.20
N PRO A 20 -10.78 21.98 39.54
CA PRO A 20 -10.86 22.09 38.09
C PRO A 20 -9.98 21.01 37.40
N PRO A 21 -10.43 20.43 36.29
CA PRO A 21 -9.71 19.36 35.59
C PRO A 21 -8.34 19.86 35.15
N ALA A 22 -7.29 19.14 35.56
CA ALA A 22 -5.92 19.39 35.19
C ALA A 22 -5.77 19.25 33.67
N ARG A 23 -5.57 20.36 32.98
CA ARG A 23 -5.31 20.40 31.54
C ARG A 23 -3.99 19.70 31.22
N PRO A 24 -3.93 18.77 30.26
CA PRO A 24 -2.69 18.09 29.88
C PRO A 24 -1.72 19.07 29.20
N ARG A 25 -0.81 19.62 29.99
CA ARG A 25 0.20 20.60 29.55
C ARG A 25 1.42 19.97 28.85
N ARG A 26 1.46 18.65 28.68
CA ARG A 26 2.70 17.95 28.29
C ARG A 26 2.87 17.61 26.80
N VAL A 27 1.90 17.81 25.94
CA VAL A 27 2.00 17.45 24.52
C VAL A 27 2.53 18.59 23.65
N ARG A 28 2.50 19.84 24.12
CA ARG A 28 2.98 21.00 23.32
C ARG A 28 4.47 21.31 23.43
N ALA A 29 5.21 20.66 24.29
CA ALA A 29 6.64 20.98 24.52
C ALA A 29 7.63 20.27 23.59
N VAL A 30 7.23 19.18 22.92
CA VAL A 30 8.13 18.40 22.07
C VAL A 30 8.29 18.99 20.67
N LEU A 31 7.30 19.74 20.17
CA LEU A 31 7.39 20.35 18.82
C LEU A 31 8.18 21.67 18.76
N ARG A 32 8.74 22.17 19.86
CA ARG A 32 9.38 23.50 19.89
C ARG A 32 10.90 23.51 19.75
N ARG A 33 11.56 22.37 19.65
CA ARG A 33 13.02 22.30 19.43
C ARG A 33 13.37 22.03 17.96
N VAL A 34 12.73 22.72 17.03
CA VAL A 34 13.29 22.82 15.68
C VAL A 34 14.52 23.72 15.74
N PRO A 35 15.73 23.21 15.51
CA PRO A 35 16.95 23.99 15.65
C PRO A 35 16.90 25.19 14.69
N ARG A 36 17.30 26.35 15.19
CA ARG A 36 17.32 27.63 14.44
C ARG A 36 18.08 27.58 13.11
N ARG A 37 18.88 26.53 12.87
CA ARG A 37 19.59 26.26 11.61
C ARG A 37 18.68 25.89 10.42
N LEU A 38 17.42 25.51 10.64
CA LEU A 38 16.45 25.26 9.57
C LEU A 38 15.85 26.55 8.96
N ARG A 39 16.21 27.72 9.47
CA ARG A 39 15.67 28.99 8.99
C ARG A 39 16.36 29.55 7.74
N SER A 40 17.55 29.04 7.39
CA SER A 40 18.33 29.43 6.20
C SER A 40 18.18 28.49 5.00
N LEU A 41 17.34 27.45 5.11
CA LEU A 41 17.14 26.53 4.02
C LEU A 41 16.29 27.18 2.91
N PRO A 42 16.65 26.98 1.63
CA PRO A 42 15.92 27.52 0.50
C PRO A 42 14.46 26.99 0.53
N PRO A 43 13.50 27.74 -0.04
CA PRO A 43 12.08 27.42 0.04
C PRO A 43 11.72 26.04 -0.51
N TRP A 44 12.53 25.46 -1.40
CA TRP A 44 12.34 24.13 -1.99
C TRP A 44 12.86 22.96 -1.12
N SER A 45 13.51 23.26 0.02
CA SER A 45 14.08 22.23 0.89
C SER A 45 13.10 21.18 1.41
N PRO A 46 11.82 21.46 1.74
CA PRO A 46 10.90 20.38 2.14
C PRO A 46 10.55 19.44 0.98
N LEU A 47 10.55 19.92 -0.26
CA LEU A 47 10.36 19.07 -1.43
C LEU A 47 11.56 18.13 -1.59
N ALA A 48 12.79 18.66 -1.56
CA ALA A 48 14.00 17.83 -1.67
C ALA A 48 14.11 16.84 -0.51
N ALA A 49 13.79 17.25 0.72
CA ALA A 49 13.77 16.35 1.88
C ALA A 49 12.70 15.26 1.74
N GLY A 50 11.53 15.59 1.20
CA GLY A 50 10.47 14.63 0.91
C GLY A 50 10.90 13.60 -0.13
N VAL A 51 11.50 14.04 -1.24
CA VAL A 51 12.02 13.15 -2.30
C VAL A 51 13.10 12.21 -1.74
N LEU A 52 14.06 12.75 -1.00
CA LEU A 52 15.15 11.94 -0.44
C LEU A 52 14.62 10.95 0.61
N ALA A 53 13.80 11.39 1.55
CA ALA A 53 13.23 10.51 2.57
C ALA A 53 12.34 9.44 1.95
N GLY A 54 11.46 9.82 1.01
CA GLY A 54 10.60 8.87 0.29
C GLY A 54 11.40 7.88 -0.54
N GLY A 55 12.44 8.35 -1.26
CA GLY A 55 13.33 7.50 -2.05
C GLY A 55 14.09 6.50 -1.20
N LEU A 56 14.63 6.92 -0.06
CA LEU A 56 15.33 6.04 0.88
C LEU A 56 14.38 5.00 1.51
N LEU A 57 13.18 5.40 1.90
CA LEU A 57 12.18 4.47 2.43
C LEU A 57 11.72 3.48 1.37
N GLY A 58 11.47 3.93 0.13
CA GLY A 58 11.07 3.06 -0.98
C GLY A 58 12.18 2.10 -1.39
N ALA A 59 13.43 2.57 -1.47
CA ALA A 59 14.58 1.72 -1.77
C ALA A 59 14.84 0.73 -0.62
N GLY A 60 14.76 1.18 0.64
CA GLY A 60 14.90 0.31 1.82
C GLY A 60 13.85 -0.80 1.85
N TYR A 61 12.60 -0.48 1.55
CA TYR A 61 11.53 -1.48 1.40
C TYR A 61 11.85 -2.49 0.28
N GLY A 62 12.28 -1.99 -0.91
CA GLY A 62 12.62 -2.88 -2.03
C GLY A 62 13.82 -3.80 -1.76
N LEU A 63 14.77 -3.39 -0.89
CA LEU A 63 15.88 -4.24 -0.47
C LEU A 63 15.47 -5.32 0.55
N LEU A 64 14.47 -5.02 1.37
CA LEU A 64 13.98 -5.96 2.39
C LEU A 64 12.95 -6.95 1.85
N THR A 65 12.32 -6.64 0.71
CA THR A 65 11.31 -7.52 0.09
C THR A 65 12.02 -8.61 -0.71
N THR A 66 11.66 -9.88 -0.46
CA THR A 66 12.17 -11.01 -1.24
C THR A 66 11.70 -10.92 -2.70
N PRO A 67 12.59 -11.08 -3.68
CA PRO A 67 12.20 -11.11 -5.08
C PRO A 67 11.21 -12.25 -5.32
N GLN A 68 10.25 -12.04 -6.22
CA GLN A 68 9.28 -13.05 -6.62
C GLN A 68 9.47 -13.38 -8.09
N TYR A 69 9.43 -14.66 -8.40
CA TYR A 69 9.56 -15.19 -9.75
C TYR A 69 8.22 -15.77 -10.19
N THR A 70 7.86 -15.59 -11.44
CA THR A 70 6.59 -16.05 -11.99
C THR A 70 6.83 -16.92 -13.21
N ALA A 71 6.35 -18.15 -13.16
CA ALA A 71 6.41 -19.11 -14.25
C ALA A 71 5.00 -19.41 -14.77
N THR A 72 4.84 -19.54 -16.09
CA THR A 72 3.54 -19.80 -16.72
C THR A 72 3.65 -20.97 -17.69
N GLY A 73 2.79 -21.95 -17.51
CA GLY A 73 2.55 -23.05 -18.44
C GLY A 73 1.20 -22.91 -19.13
N TYR A 74 1.04 -23.57 -20.26
CA TYR A 74 -0.19 -23.54 -21.06
C TYR A 74 -0.71 -24.93 -21.32
N VAL A 75 -2.03 -25.09 -21.15
CA VAL A 75 -2.79 -26.31 -21.45
C VAL A 75 -3.84 -25.97 -22.49
N VAL A 76 -3.97 -26.78 -23.52
CA VAL A 76 -4.96 -26.62 -24.60
C VAL A 76 -5.99 -27.74 -24.50
N ALA A 77 -7.25 -27.39 -24.68
CA ALA A 77 -8.32 -28.36 -24.84
C ALA A 77 -8.47 -28.72 -26.32
N VAL A 78 -8.36 -30.02 -26.60
CA VAL A 78 -8.45 -30.58 -27.94
C VAL A 78 -9.73 -31.41 -28.02
N PRO A 79 -10.65 -31.10 -28.97
CA PRO A 79 -11.82 -31.94 -29.15
C PRO A 79 -11.40 -33.32 -29.68
N ALA A 80 -11.99 -34.39 -29.15
CA ALA A 80 -11.85 -35.71 -29.71
C ALA A 80 -12.57 -35.80 -31.08
N ASP A 81 -12.24 -36.80 -31.87
CA ASP A 81 -12.80 -37.03 -33.18
C ASP A 81 -14.35 -36.88 -33.19
N GLN A 82 -14.87 -36.01 -34.08
CA GLN A 82 -16.30 -35.69 -34.26
C GLN A 82 -16.97 -34.79 -33.22
N SER A 83 -16.23 -34.22 -32.26
CA SER A 83 -16.80 -33.21 -31.36
C SER A 83 -16.69 -31.79 -31.91
N ASP A 84 -17.67 -30.94 -31.54
CA ASP A 84 -17.72 -29.55 -31.99
C ASP A 84 -16.52 -28.75 -31.38
N PRO A 85 -15.76 -28.03 -32.21
CA PRO A 85 -14.69 -27.15 -31.73
C PRO A 85 -15.15 -26.11 -30.69
N ALA A 86 -16.41 -25.68 -30.72
CA ALA A 86 -16.98 -24.78 -29.73
C ALA A 86 -17.08 -25.41 -28.34
N SER A 87 -17.24 -26.72 -28.27
CA SER A 87 -17.26 -27.46 -27.00
C SER A 87 -15.91 -27.38 -26.29
N ALA A 88 -14.79 -27.46 -27.04
CA ALA A 88 -13.44 -27.36 -26.47
C ALA A 88 -13.19 -26.01 -25.75
N LEU A 89 -13.73 -24.92 -26.29
CA LEU A 89 -13.66 -23.61 -25.63
C LEU A 89 -14.43 -23.58 -24.32
N GLY A 90 -15.65 -24.13 -24.31
CA GLY A 90 -16.48 -24.23 -23.10
C GLY A 90 -15.83 -25.07 -22.01
N PHE A 91 -15.26 -26.25 -22.39
CA PHE A 91 -14.54 -27.10 -21.46
C PHE A 91 -13.23 -26.47 -20.98
N ALA A 92 -12.46 -25.79 -21.82
CA ALA A 92 -11.28 -25.05 -21.38
C ALA A 92 -11.62 -24.03 -20.28
N GLN A 93 -12.72 -23.30 -20.44
CA GLN A 93 -13.19 -22.36 -19.43
C GLN A 93 -13.64 -23.05 -18.13
N ALA A 94 -14.30 -24.20 -18.23
CA ALA A 94 -14.70 -24.99 -17.08
C ALA A 94 -13.49 -25.54 -16.33
N TYR A 95 -12.55 -26.14 -17.03
CA TYR A 95 -11.32 -26.68 -16.45
C TYR A 95 -10.43 -25.59 -15.84
N GLY A 96 -10.38 -24.40 -16.45
CA GLY A 96 -9.68 -23.26 -15.87
C GLY A 96 -10.19 -22.86 -14.48
N ARG A 97 -11.50 -23.02 -14.21
CA ARG A 97 -12.10 -22.78 -12.89
C ARG A 97 -11.84 -23.92 -11.90
N VAL A 98 -11.74 -25.13 -12.38
CA VAL A 98 -11.48 -26.31 -11.56
C VAL A 98 -10.00 -26.43 -11.19
N ALA A 99 -9.10 -25.91 -12.00
CA ALA A 99 -7.66 -26.05 -11.84
C ALA A 99 -7.11 -25.56 -10.48
N THR A 100 -7.77 -24.60 -9.85
CA THR A 100 -7.41 -24.08 -8.52
C THR A 100 -8.21 -24.71 -7.38
N GLN A 101 -9.01 -25.73 -7.67
CA GLN A 101 -9.76 -26.42 -6.63
C GLN A 101 -8.90 -27.44 -5.90
N LEU A 102 -9.29 -27.72 -4.66
CA LEU A 102 -8.55 -28.60 -3.75
C LEU A 102 -8.26 -29.99 -4.33
N ALA A 103 -9.16 -30.54 -5.14
CA ALA A 103 -8.97 -31.84 -5.79
C ALA A 103 -7.75 -31.86 -6.72
N VAL A 104 -7.63 -30.86 -7.60
CA VAL A 104 -6.52 -30.73 -8.53
C VAL A 104 -5.22 -30.35 -7.82
N LEU A 105 -5.29 -29.41 -6.86
CA LEU A 105 -4.13 -28.98 -6.08
C LEU A 105 -3.61 -30.09 -5.15
N GLY A 106 -4.52 -30.96 -4.64
CA GLY A 106 -4.16 -32.13 -3.85
C GLY A 106 -3.29 -33.10 -4.63
N ASP A 107 -3.62 -33.35 -5.89
CA ASP A 107 -2.80 -34.20 -6.77
C ASP A 107 -1.49 -33.48 -7.17
N ALA A 108 -1.56 -32.18 -7.43
CA ALA A 108 -0.40 -31.41 -7.84
C ALA A 108 0.71 -31.33 -6.76
N GLN A 109 0.35 -31.35 -5.48
CA GLN A 109 1.32 -31.26 -4.38
C GLN A 109 2.39 -32.35 -4.41
N MET A 110 2.04 -33.56 -4.92
CA MET A 110 3.00 -34.66 -5.01
C MET A 110 4.13 -34.39 -6.00
N TRP A 111 3.86 -33.62 -7.03
CA TRP A 111 4.84 -33.27 -8.06
C TRP A 111 5.51 -31.90 -7.84
N ALA A 112 4.79 -30.99 -7.18
CA ALA A 112 5.31 -29.66 -6.85
C ALA A 112 6.19 -29.69 -5.58
N HIS A 113 6.13 -30.76 -4.79
CA HIS A 113 6.81 -30.90 -3.49
C HIS A 113 6.49 -29.80 -2.48
N VAL A 114 5.38 -29.10 -2.63
CA VAL A 114 4.91 -28.04 -1.75
C VAL A 114 3.51 -28.34 -1.22
N PRO A 115 3.15 -27.85 -0.02
CA PRO A 115 1.83 -28.05 0.55
C PRO A 115 0.73 -27.42 -0.32
N VAL A 116 -0.48 -28.03 -0.34
CA VAL A 116 -1.66 -27.51 -1.04
C VAL A 116 -1.95 -26.05 -0.70
N ALA A 117 -1.81 -25.68 0.57
CA ALA A 117 -2.01 -24.30 1.02
C ALA A 117 -1.04 -23.27 0.37
N THR A 118 0.15 -23.72 -0.04
CA THR A 118 1.10 -22.89 -0.81
C THR A 118 0.63 -22.78 -2.26
N LEU A 119 0.26 -23.89 -2.90
CA LEU A 119 -0.29 -23.90 -4.25
C LEU A 119 -1.52 -22.99 -4.37
N GLU A 120 -2.44 -23.06 -3.42
CA GLU A 120 -3.67 -22.28 -3.38
C GLU A 120 -3.39 -20.73 -3.36
N ARG A 121 -2.35 -20.32 -2.65
CA ARG A 121 -1.94 -18.93 -2.57
C ARG A 121 -1.11 -18.47 -3.78
N SER A 122 -0.28 -19.35 -4.32
CA SER A 122 0.76 -19.01 -5.29
C SER A 122 0.33 -19.27 -6.74
N VAL A 123 -0.67 -20.17 -6.98
CA VAL A 123 -1.09 -20.51 -8.33
C VAL A 123 -2.33 -19.73 -8.74
N ARG A 124 -2.32 -19.27 -9.97
CA ARG A 124 -3.45 -18.60 -10.63
C ARG A 124 -3.66 -19.22 -12.01
N THR A 125 -4.91 -19.29 -12.43
CA THR A 125 -5.28 -19.76 -13.76
C THR A 125 -6.05 -18.68 -14.48
N ALA A 126 -5.85 -18.61 -15.79
CA ALA A 126 -6.65 -17.75 -16.66
C ALA A 126 -6.98 -18.53 -17.94
N THR A 127 -8.15 -18.24 -18.50
CA THR A 127 -8.62 -18.84 -19.75
C THR A 127 -8.67 -17.77 -20.85
N SER A 128 -8.33 -18.17 -22.07
CA SER A 128 -8.52 -17.27 -23.21
C SER A 128 -9.99 -17.25 -23.63
N PRO A 129 -10.59 -16.08 -23.93
CA PRO A 129 -11.94 -16.02 -24.45
C PRO A 129 -12.05 -16.56 -25.88
N ASP A 130 -10.96 -16.48 -26.67
CA ASP A 130 -10.97 -16.77 -28.12
C ASP A 130 -10.24 -18.08 -28.49
N ALA A 131 -9.58 -18.71 -27.52
CA ALA A 131 -8.84 -19.93 -27.75
C ALA A 131 -9.12 -20.95 -26.63
N PRO A 132 -9.21 -22.26 -26.94
CA PRO A 132 -9.45 -23.30 -25.95
C PRO A 132 -8.19 -23.59 -25.11
N MET A 133 -7.64 -22.53 -24.47
CA MET A 133 -6.39 -22.59 -23.72
C MET A 133 -6.60 -22.14 -22.26
N VAL A 134 -5.89 -22.81 -21.37
CA VAL A 134 -5.77 -22.46 -19.96
C VAL A 134 -4.31 -22.13 -19.68
N SER A 135 -4.03 -20.95 -19.16
CA SER A 135 -2.73 -20.61 -18.58
C SER A 135 -2.71 -20.95 -17.12
N VAL A 136 -1.66 -21.59 -16.67
CA VAL A 136 -1.38 -21.88 -15.26
C VAL A 136 -0.14 -21.12 -14.86
N THR A 137 -0.29 -20.16 -13.97
CA THR A 137 0.79 -19.27 -13.51
C THR A 137 1.05 -19.51 -12.05
N ALA A 138 2.30 -19.73 -11.67
CA ALA A 138 2.72 -19.86 -10.30
C ALA A 138 3.79 -18.83 -9.95
N THR A 139 3.80 -18.39 -8.69
CA THR A 139 4.73 -17.37 -8.16
C THR A 139 5.40 -17.91 -6.90
N SER A 140 6.73 -17.84 -6.86
CA SER A 140 7.55 -18.21 -5.70
C SER A 140 8.77 -17.29 -5.56
N ALA A 141 9.40 -17.32 -4.40
CA ALA A 141 10.72 -16.71 -4.18
C ALA A 141 11.85 -17.48 -4.89
N ASP A 142 11.60 -18.74 -5.26
CA ASP A 142 12.52 -19.61 -6.00
C ASP A 142 12.00 -19.80 -7.43
N PRO A 143 12.83 -19.53 -8.48
CA PRO A 143 12.42 -19.66 -9.87
C PRO A 143 12.11 -21.11 -10.29
N GLU A 144 12.87 -22.10 -9.77
CA GLU A 144 12.63 -23.51 -10.01
C GLU A 144 11.29 -23.95 -9.41
N GLU A 145 11.04 -23.58 -8.13
CA GLU A 145 9.79 -23.89 -7.46
C GLU A 145 8.59 -23.28 -8.17
N ALA A 146 8.71 -22.05 -8.71
CA ALA A 146 7.64 -21.43 -9.48
C ALA A 146 7.31 -22.24 -10.75
N ALA A 147 8.34 -22.70 -11.47
CA ALA A 147 8.15 -23.52 -12.66
C ALA A 147 7.55 -24.89 -12.32
N ASP A 148 8.02 -25.52 -11.25
CA ASP A 148 7.54 -26.83 -10.79
C ASP A 148 6.08 -26.77 -10.33
N MET A 149 5.69 -25.75 -9.57
CA MET A 149 4.30 -25.57 -9.18
C MET A 149 3.37 -25.40 -10.39
N ALA A 150 3.75 -24.57 -11.37
CA ALA A 150 2.93 -24.38 -12.56
C ALA A 150 2.80 -25.67 -13.39
N ASN A 151 3.90 -26.39 -13.56
CA ASN A 151 3.92 -27.68 -14.29
C ASN A 151 3.17 -28.77 -13.56
N ALA A 152 3.27 -28.84 -12.23
CA ALA A 152 2.56 -29.80 -11.41
C ALA A 152 1.05 -29.64 -11.53
N VAL A 153 0.55 -28.38 -11.42
CA VAL A 153 -0.88 -28.09 -11.56
C VAL A 153 -1.37 -28.36 -12.98
N ALA A 154 -0.58 -27.98 -14.02
CA ALA A 154 -0.92 -28.30 -15.41
C ALA A 154 -1.02 -29.82 -15.64
N ARG A 155 -0.12 -30.61 -15.05
CA ARG A 155 -0.15 -32.06 -15.11
C ARG A 155 -1.34 -32.67 -14.36
N ALA A 156 -1.63 -32.17 -13.14
CA ALA A 156 -2.78 -32.62 -12.37
C ALA A 156 -4.09 -32.33 -13.13
N LEU A 157 -4.18 -31.14 -13.72
CA LEU A 157 -5.34 -30.73 -14.51
C LEU A 157 -5.54 -31.63 -15.75
N THR A 158 -4.45 -31.93 -16.50
CA THR A 158 -4.54 -32.83 -17.66
C THR A 158 -4.91 -34.25 -17.27
N ARG A 159 -4.45 -34.74 -16.12
CA ARG A 159 -4.85 -36.05 -15.59
C ARG A 159 -6.32 -36.08 -15.21
N HIS A 160 -6.77 -35.07 -14.47
CA HIS A 160 -8.17 -34.95 -14.07
C HIS A 160 -9.12 -34.86 -15.27
N ALA A 161 -8.70 -34.18 -16.35
CA ALA A 161 -9.46 -34.12 -17.58
C ALA A 161 -9.45 -35.48 -18.33
N ALA A 162 -8.34 -36.24 -18.29
CA ALA A 162 -8.26 -37.54 -18.92
C ALA A 162 -9.23 -38.56 -18.26
N ASP A 163 -9.42 -38.46 -16.93
CA ASP A 163 -10.39 -39.32 -16.22
C ASP A 163 -11.85 -39.05 -16.64
N SER A 164 -12.14 -37.89 -17.23
CA SER A 164 -13.45 -37.48 -17.73
C SER A 164 -13.55 -37.47 -19.26
N ALA A 165 -12.51 -37.86 -19.97
CA ALA A 165 -12.41 -37.70 -21.43
C ALA A 165 -13.49 -38.49 -22.19
N ASP A 166 -13.86 -39.67 -21.71
CA ASP A 166 -14.89 -40.53 -22.32
C ASP A 166 -16.29 -39.86 -22.28
N ASP A 167 -16.56 -39.08 -21.23
CA ASP A 167 -17.85 -38.40 -21.05
C ASP A 167 -17.87 -37.01 -21.75
N THR A 168 -16.73 -36.33 -21.75
CA THR A 168 -16.65 -34.93 -22.25
C THR A 168 -16.27 -34.86 -23.72
N HIS A 169 -15.67 -35.89 -24.28
CA HIS A 169 -15.09 -35.94 -25.61
C HIS A 169 -14.07 -34.78 -25.87
N VAL A 170 -13.40 -34.32 -24.81
CA VAL A 170 -12.36 -33.28 -24.86
C VAL A 170 -11.16 -33.74 -24.04
N GLU A 171 -10.00 -33.72 -24.67
CA GLU A 171 -8.72 -33.96 -24.03
C GLU A 171 -8.02 -32.65 -23.68
N LEU A 172 -7.40 -32.59 -22.50
CA LEU A 172 -6.45 -31.52 -22.19
C LEU A 172 -5.03 -32.00 -22.49
N ARG A 173 -4.31 -31.21 -23.25
CA ARG A 173 -2.89 -31.45 -23.56
C ARG A 173 -2.03 -30.28 -23.10
N GLN A 174 -0.90 -30.58 -22.49
CA GLN A 174 0.08 -29.56 -22.15
C GLN A 174 0.72 -29.02 -23.44
N PHE A 175 0.42 -27.78 -23.79
CA PHE A 175 0.92 -27.10 -24.99
C PHE A 175 2.33 -26.56 -24.77
N ALA A 176 2.55 -25.85 -23.65
CA ALA A 176 3.84 -25.35 -23.26
C ALA A 176 4.08 -25.56 -21.77
N ARG A 177 5.27 -26.05 -21.43
CA ARG A 177 5.69 -26.17 -20.03
C ARG A 177 6.13 -24.80 -19.51
N ALA A 178 5.88 -24.56 -18.23
CA ALA A 178 6.51 -23.46 -17.53
C ALA A 178 8.03 -23.70 -17.46
N THR A 179 8.79 -22.68 -17.80
CA THR A 179 10.26 -22.66 -17.67
C THR A 179 10.66 -21.77 -16.52
N GLU A 180 11.81 -22.04 -15.95
CA GLU A 180 12.38 -21.21 -14.89
C GLU A 180 12.57 -19.78 -15.38
N PRO A 181 12.00 -18.78 -14.69
CA PRO A 181 12.22 -17.39 -15.02
C PRO A 181 13.64 -16.94 -14.59
N THR A 182 14.33 -16.25 -15.49
CA THR A 182 15.68 -15.73 -15.25
C THR A 182 15.67 -14.38 -14.50
N GLU A 183 14.54 -13.69 -14.51
CA GLU A 183 14.37 -12.38 -13.88
C GLU A 183 13.18 -12.37 -12.92
N PRO A 184 13.28 -11.66 -11.79
CA PRO A 184 12.17 -11.52 -10.86
C PRO A 184 11.03 -10.70 -11.50
N SER A 185 9.81 -11.12 -11.29
CA SER A 185 8.58 -10.42 -11.72
C SER A 185 8.15 -9.32 -10.75
N SER A 186 8.71 -9.31 -9.54
CA SER A 186 8.48 -8.26 -8.55
C SER A 186 9.17 -6.94 -8.96
N ALA A 187 8.61 -5.82 -8.49
CA ALA A 187 9.18 -4.50 -8.75
C ALA A 187 10.63 -4.40 -8.20
N SER A 188 11.55 -3.93 -9.04
CA SER A 188 12.93 -3.74 -8.64
C SER A 188 13.08 -2.65 -7.55
N THR A 189 14.15 -2.71 -6.78
CA THR A 189 14.49 -1.70 -5.76
C THR A 189 14.55 -0.28 -6.36
N ALA A 190 14.98 -0.15 -7.62
CA ALA A 190 15.01 1.14 -8.31
C ALA A 190 13.59 1.68 -8.54
N VAL A 191 12.64 0.83 -8.95
CA VAL A 191 11.24 1.21 -9.16
C VAL A 191 10.58 1.60 -7.84
N THR A 192 10.74 0.79 -6.79
CA THR A 192 10.19 1.09 -5.46
C THR A 192 10.78 2.36 -4.86
N GLY A 193 12.07 2.60 -5.07
CA GLY A 193 12.76 3.84 -4.70
C GLY A 193 12.21 5.07 -5.45
N LEU A 194 11.96 4.94 -6.76
CA LEU A 194 11.39 6.02 -7.57
C LEU A 194 9.95 6.34 -7.17
N VAL A 195 9.13 5.32 -6.91
CA VAL A 195 7.76 5.48 -6.41
C VAL A 195 7.77 6.16 -5.04
N GLY A 196 8.66 5.72 -4.15
CA GLY A 196 8.84 6.37 -2.84
C GLY A 196 9.27 7.82 -2.96
N ALA A 197 10.22 8.13 -3.86
CA ALA A 197 10.69 9.50 -4.10
C ALA A 197 9.57 10.40 -4.66
N SER A 198 8.77 9.91 -5.59
CA SER A 198 7.64 10.66 -6.15
C SER A 198 6.55 10.93 -5.11
N ALA A 199 6.19 9.93 -4.31
CA ALA A 199 5.24 10.09 -3.20
C ALA A 199 5.76 11.08 -2.14
N GLY A 200 7.03 10.96 -1.75
CA GLY A 200 7.69 11.89 -0.83
C GLY A 200 7.79 13.31 -1.38
N GLY A 201 8.07 13.44 -2.68
CA GLY A 201 8.06 14.73 -3.40
C GLY A 201 6.70 15.41 -3.39
N LEU A 202 5.63 14.63 -3.64
CA LEU A 202 4.24 15.09 -3.55
C LEU A 202 3.90 15.64 -2.15
N LEU A 203 4.22 14.87 -1.10
CA LEU A 203 4.01 15.29 0.28
C LEU A 203 4.84 16.53 0.65
N GLY A 204 6.10 16.59 0.21
CA GLY A 204 6.96 17.75 0.38
C GLY A 204 6.46 18.98 -0.35
N GLY A 205 5.94 18.82 -1.57
CA GLY A 205 5.30 19.87 -2.36
C GLY A 205 4.01 20.39 -1.71
N LEU A 206 3.17 19.49 -1.22
CA LEU A 206 1.95 19.83 -0.48
C LEU A 206 2.28 20.62 0.80
N ALA A 207 3.30 20.19 1.53
CA ALA A 207 3.78 20.92 2.71
C ALA A 207 4.27 22.35 2.37
N LEU A 208 4.85 22.54 1.18
CA LEU A 208 5.20 23.87 0.67
C LEU A 208 3.97 24.73 0.40
N LEU A 209 2.91 24.16 -0.19
CA LEU A 209 1.67 24.88 -0.51
C LEU A 209 0.94 25.33 0.76
N VAL A 210 0.89 24.47 1.77
CA VAL A 210 0.20 24.73 3.05
C VAL A 210 1.02 25.68 3.95
N ARG A 211 2.32 25.86 3.65
CA ARG A 211 3.16 26.74 4.45
C ARG A 211 2.67 28.20 4.29
N PRO A 212 2.19 28.85 5.37
CA PRO A 212 1.73 30.23 5.26
C PRO A 212 2.89 31.10 4.79
N ARG A 213 2.71 31.80 3.66
CA ARG A 213 3.63 32.83 3.22
C ARG A 213 3.68 33.87 4.35
N ARG A 214 4.77 33.90 5.09
CA ARG A 214 5.04 35.03 5.96
C ARG A 214 5.12 36.22 5.01
N ALA A 215 4.08 37.07 5.05
CA ALA A 215 4.10 38.34 4.38
C ALA A 215 5.44 38.96 4.70
N ALA A 216 6.19 39.28 3.66
CA ALA A 216 7.41 40.06 3.80
C ALA A 216 6.99 41.28 4.62
N ARG A 217 7.48 41.34 5.86
CA ARG A 217 7.30 42.56 6.69
C ARG A 217 8.02 43.62 5.93
N GLU A 218 7.28 44.43 5.19
CA GLU A 218 7.86 45.63 4.60
C GLU A 218 8.63 46.33 5.71
N PRO A 219 9.94 46.61 5.52
CA PRO A 219 10.66 47.44 6.45
C PRO A 219 9.86 48.73 6.50
N GLY A 220 9.35 49.04 7.71
CA GLY A 220 8.41 50.12 7.96
C GLY A 220 8.72 51.34 7.09
N ARG A 221 7.81 51.64 6.18
CA ARG A 221 7.75 52.94 5.57
C ARG A 221 7.59 53.90 6.74
N ALA A 222 8.68 54.57 7.12
CA ALA A 222 8.65 55.62 8.10
C ALA A 222 7.51 56.55 7.72
N ALA A 223 6.50 56.66 8.57
CA ALA A 223 5.40 57.56 8.35
C ALA A 223 6.05 58.95 8.18
N ALA A 224 5.87 59.54 7.00
CA ALA A 224 6.30 60.93 6.77
C ALA A 224 5.67 61.80 7.88
N PRO A 225 6.44 62.68 8.51
CA PRO A 225 5.90 63.57 9.54
C PRO A 225 4.75 64.38 8.94
N VAL A 226 3.58 64.28 9.55
CA VAL A 226 2.41 65.09 9.20
C VAL A 226 2.78 66.53 9.53
N PRO A 227 2.73 67.49 8.57
CA PRO A 227 2.96 68.91 8.86
C PRO A 227 1.92 69.38 9.89
N GLY A 228 2.38 69.89 11.04
CA GLY A 228 1.53 70.49 12.04
C GLY A 228 0.80 71.72 11.48
N PRO A 229 -0.35 72.11 12.05
CA PRO A 229 -1.09 73.30 11.62
C PRO A 229 -0.22 74.56 11.80
N ALA A 230 -0.13 75.40 10.73
CA ALA A 230 0.54 76.64 10.78
C ALA A 230 -0.09 77.57 11.83
N PRO A 231 0.71 78.32 12.61
CA PRO A 231 0.16 79.28 13.56
C PRO A 231 -0.58 80.37 12.80
N ALA A 232 -1.78 80.68 13.23
CA ALA A 232 -2.57 81.82 12.70
C ALA A 232 -1.84 83.12 12.90
N ALA A 233 -1.58 83.83 11.79
CA ALA A 233 -1.04 85.18 11.85
C ALA A 233 -2.06 86.13 12.48
N ASP A 234 -1.65 86.71 13.57
CA ASP A 234 -2.41 87.72 14.31
C ASP A 234 -2.43 89.02 13.49
N VAL A 235 -3.54 89.32 12.86
CA VAL A 235 -3.78 90.58 12.18
C VAL A 235 -4.42 91.51 13.22
N ARG A 236 -3.55 92.16 13.98
CA ARG A 236 -3.95 93.32 14.79
C ARG A 236 -3.07 94.52 14.50
N GLY A 237 -3.69 95.45 13.91
CA GLY A 237 -3.17 96.87 13.94
C GLY A 237 -2.63 97.40 12.66
N GLN A 238 -3.50 98.13 11.95
CA GLN A 238 -3.21 99.54 11.73
C GLN A 238 -4.47 100.23 11.16
N LEU A 239 -4.77 101.33 11.78
CA LEU A 239 -5.70 102.39 11.43
C LEU A 239 -5.54 102.91 10.04
#